data_8d8526f9e65ccd5c31f820e0d84d52e6
#
_entry.id   8d8526f9e65ccd5c31f820e0d84d52e6
#
_cell.length_a   1.000
_cell.length_b   1.000
_cell.length_c   1.000
_cell.angle_alpha   90.00
_cell.angle_beta   90.00
_cell.angle_gamma   90.00
#
_symmetry.space_group_name_H-M   'P 1'
#
loop_
_entity.id
_entity.type
_entity.pdbx_description
1 polymer ?
#
loop_
_entity_poly.entity_id
_entity_poly.type
_entity_poly.pdbx_seq_one_letter_code
_entity_poly.pdbx_strand_id
1 'polypeptide(L)'
;MFKQEIGSGIVEKTQRAKSMEPGPEYRMPVQAGQMKGARKKKLALCAMPYALCVFLLFGCSTGKPSLVVHSYPFNPEGKAVLVQHFAIHPEISTGLNKRTVQRFGELIALDIQRSLKNAGFQHSLVIVPGEKAEGDFLVKGTITRVQGGDARERRWFESLGFGATEVRATGEIIDLAASRSVVAFSLVKRSSYTWLDNESAVRENLREIAQEIAAILIEAK
;
A
#
# COMPACT_ATOMS: atom_id res chain seq x y z
N MET A 1 54.48 11.52 -5.68
CA MET A 1 54.86 10.59 -4.60
C MET A 1 54.16 11.09 -3.35
N PHE A 2 52.90 10.64 -3.10
CA PHE A 2 52.16 10.99 -1.87
C PHE A 2 51.51 9.66 -1.40
N LYS A 3 52.02 9.19 -0.27
CA LYS A 3 51.43 8.06 0.50
C LYS A 3 50.31 8.63 1.35
N GLN A 4 49.10 8.10 1.21
CA GLN A 4 48.03 8.27 2.20
C GLN A 4 47.89 6.98 3.00
N GLU A 5 48.11 7.12 4.29
CA GLU A 5 47.90 6.08 5.29
C GLU A 5 46.40 5.95 5.58
N ILE A 6 45.91 4.71 5.50
CA ILE A 6 44.54 4.32 5.85
C ILE A 6 44.54 3.92 7.32
N GLY A 7 43.98 4.80 8.17
CA GLY A 7 43.72 4.51 9.58
C GLY A 7 42.50 3.64 9.76
N SER A 8 42.69 2.40 10.16
CA SER A 8 41.66 1.44 10.57
C SER A 8 41.27 1.71 12.02
N GLY A 9 40.10 2.28 12.26
CA GLY A 9 39.49 2.40 13.59
C GLY A 9 38.27 1.50 13.70
N ILE A 10 38.48 0.25 14.14
CA ILE A 10 37.38 -0.65 14.53
C ILE A 10 37.00 -0.29 15.96
N VAL A 11 35.82 0.33 16.12
CA VAL A 11 35.22 0.54 17.44
C VAL A 11 34.21 -0.58 17.69
N GLU A 12 34.65 -1.55 18.44
CA GLU A 12 33.86 -2.67 18.96
C GLU A 12 32.95 -2.15 20.10
N LYS A 13 31.67 -1.91 19.82
CA LYS A 13 30.66 -1.63 20.84
C LYS A 13 30.02 -2.92 21.33
N THR A 14 30.57 -3.44 22.41
CA THR A 14 29.98 -4.49 23.24
C THR A 14 28.65 -4.03 23.81
N GLN A 15 27.53 -4.50 23.29
CA GLN A 15 26.21 -4.29 23.90
C GLN A 15 26.02 -5.32 25.02
N ARG A 16 26.01 -4.78 26.23
CA ARG A 16 25.70 -5.48 27.49
C ARG A 16 24.21 -5.88 27.46
N ALA A 17 23.96 -7.18 27.42
CA ALA A 17 22.62 -7.76 27.62
C ALA A 17 22.15 -7.44 29.04
N LYS A 18 21.10 -6.65 29.17
CA LYS A 18 20.41 -6.35 30.41
C LYS A 18 19.39 -7.48 30.64
N SER A 19 19.64 -8.32 31.63
CA SER A 19 18.74 -9.36 32.11
C SER A 19 17.41 -8.72 32.56
N MET A 20 16.31 -9.10 31.90
CA MET A 20 14.95 -8.78 32.34
C MET A 20 14.58 -9.67 33.51
N GLU A 21 14.38 -9.07 34.67
CA GLU A 21 13.74 -9.71 35.81
C GLU A 21 12.25 -9.98 35.50
N PRO A 22 11.71 -11.15 35.88
CA PRO A 22 10.28 -11.43 35.71
C PRO A 22 9.45 -10.59 36.69
N GLY A 23 8.52 -9.80 36.13
CA GLY A 23 7.57 -9.00 36.89
C GLY A 23 6.53 -9.83 37.65
N PRO A 24 5.91 -9.25 38.67
CA PRO A 24 5.05 -10.00 39.60
C PRO A 24 3.76 -10.51 38.94
N GLU A 25 3.49 -11.77 39.24
CA GLU A 25 2.32 -12.54 38.83
C GLU A 25 1.03 -11.94 39.44
N TYR A 26 0.23 -11.24 38.62
CA TYR A 26 -1.09 -10.75 39.06
C TYR A 26 -2.09 -11.90 39.05
N ARG A 27 -2.32 -12.50 40.25
CA ARG A 27 -3.45 -13.41 40.49
C ARG A 27 -4.74 -12.59 40.55
N MET A 28 -5.60 -12.75 39.56
CA MET A 28 -6.98 -12.27 39.66
C MET A 28 -7.80 -13.18 40.57
N PRO A 29 -8.59 -12.63 41.52
CA PRO A 29 -9.50 -13.43 42.32
C PRO A 29 -10.70 -13.87 41.46
N VAL A 30 -10.89 -15.18 41.37
CA VAL A 30 -12.10 -15.79 40.81
C VAL A 30 -13.25 -15.55 41.81
N GLN A 31 -14.13 -14.62 41.51
CA GLN A 31 -15.40 -14.49 42.21
C GLN A 31 -16.42 -15.45 41.61
N ALA A 32 -16.67 -16.54 42.32
CA ALA A 32 -17.80 -17.42 42.07
C ALA A 32 -19.09 -16.73 42.51
N GLY A 33 -19.74 -16.03 41.56
CA GLY A 33 -21.07 -15.47 41.74
C GLY A 33 -22.15 -16.48 41.35
N GLN A 34 -22.76 -17.13 42.35
CA GLN A 34 -23.98 -17.91 42.17
C GLN A 34 -25.14 -16.99 41.70
N MET A 35 -25.63 -17.18 40.51
CA MET A 35 -26.90 -16.64 40.07
C MET A 35 -27.97 -17.73 40.08
N LYS A 36 -28.76 -17.74 41.17
CA LYS A 36 -30.06 -18.41 41.24
C LYS A 36 -31.11 -17.61 40.47
N GLY A 37 -31.97 -18.28 39.76
CA GLY A 37 -33.32 -17.77 39.55
C GLY A 37 -33.73 -17.54 38.12
N ALA A 38 -34.26 -18.59 37.54
CA ALA A 38 -35.06 -18.60 36.34
C ALA A 38 -36.25 -17.63 36.38
N ARG A 39 -36.45 -16.89 35.31
CA ARG A 39 -37.82 -16.56 34.82
C ARG A 39 -37.80 -16.57 33.29
N LYS A 40 -38.36 -17.64 32.73
CA LYS A 40 -38.71 -17.74 31.31
C LYS A 40 -39.66 -16.61 30.95
N LYS A 41 -39.20 -15.58 30.23
CA LYS A 41 -40.09 -14.65 29.53
C LYS A 41 -39.89 -14.90 28.02
N LYS A 42 -40.96 -15.46 27.41
CA LYS A 42 -41.15 -15.57 25.96
C LYS A 42 -41.34 -14.16 25.40
N LEU A 43 -40.23 -13.52 24.96
CA LEU A 43 -40.26 -12.24 24.23
C LEU A 43 -38.96 -12.12 23.43
N ALA A 44 -38.83 -12.92 22.39
CA ALA A 44 -37.65 -12.81 21.53
C ALA A 44 -37.91 -13.27 20.07
N LEU A 45 -39.09 -13.07 19.51
CA LEU A 45 -39.34 -13.45 18.12
C LEU A 45 -39.52 -12.30 17.14
N CYS A 46 -39.48 -11.04 17.57
CA CYS A 46 -39.67 -9.89 16.66
C CYS A 46 -38.40 -9.02 16.46
N ALA A 47 -37.28 -9.31 17.11
CA ALA A 47 -36.09 -8.47 17.00
C ALA A 47 -35.08 -8.89 15.89
N MET A 48 -35.24 -10.09 15.33
CA MET A 48 -34.29 -10.60 14.31
C MET A 48 -34.30 -9.88 12.95
N PRO A 49 -35.43 -9.39 12.40
CA PRO A 49 -35.37 -8.75 11.08
C PRO A 49 -34.68 -7.38 11.10
N TYR A 50 -34.71 -6.64 12.21
CA TYR A 50 -34.04 -5.33 12.29
C TYR A 50 -32.51 -5.41 12.35
N ALA A 51 -31.95 -6.40 13.01
CA ALA A 51 -30.51 -6.60 13.07
C ALA A 51 -29.92 -6.91 11.69
N LEU A 52 -30.65 -7.72 10.88
CA LEU A 52 -30.22 -8.07 9.53
C LEU A 52 -30.22 -6.86 8.57
N CYS A 53 -31.21 -5.97 8.68
CA CYS A 53 -31.29 -4.75 7.87
C CYS A 53 -30.17 -3.75 8.22
N VAL A 54 -29.79 -3.64 9.49
CA VAL A 54 -28.68 -2.76 9.91
C VAL A 54 -27.36 -3.28 9.36
N PHE A 55 -27.12 -4.60 9.36
CA PHE A 55 -25.89 -5.18 8.77
C PHE A 55 -25.82 -4.99 7.25
N LEU A 56 -26.93 -5.00 6.53
CA LEU A 56 -26.92 -4.74 5.08
C LEU A 56 -26.70 -3.27 4.72
N LEU A 57 -27.00 -2.33 5.62
CA LEU A 57 -26.79 -0.91 5.38
C LEU A 57 -25.35 -0.46 5.69
N PHE A 58 -24.61 -1.15 6.55
CA PHE A 58 -23.19 -0.87 6.82
C PHE A 58 -22.20 -1.56 5.86
N GLY A 59 -22.67 -2.45 5.00
CA GLY A 59 -21.84 -3.20 4.04
C GLY A 59 -21.39 -2.44 2.79
N CYS A 60 -21.87 -1.21 2.57
CA CYS A 60 -21.41 -0.40 1.44
C CYS A 60 -20.14 0.36 1.79
N SER A 61 -19.02 -0.34 1.82
CA SER A 61 -17.70 0.29 1.69
C SER A 61 -17.65 0.98 0.31
N THR A 62 -17.88 2.28 0.28
CA THR A 62 -17.88 3.15 -0.93
C THR A 62 -16.46 3.38 -1.49
N GLY A 63 -15.59 2.39 -1.41
CA GLY A 63 -14.32 2.43 -2.12
C GLY A 63 -14.62 2.28 -3.62
N LYS A 64 -14.31 3.29 -4.42
CA LYS A 64 -14.36 3.11 -5.87
C LYS A 64 -13.43 1.94 -6.21
N PRO A 65 -13.92 0.94 -6.95
CA PRO A 65 -13.11 -0.21 -7.34
C PRO A 65 -11.92 0.25 -8.19
N SER A 66 -10.86 -0.55 -8.22
CA SER A 66 -9.78 -0.38 -9.20
C SER A 66 -10.39 -0.49 -10.60
N LEU A 67 -10.02 0.43 -11.49
CA LEU A 67 -10.50 0.49 -12.87
C LEU A 67 -9.31 0.56 -13.81
N VAL A 68 -9.29 -0.34 -14.78
CA VAL A 68 -8.32 -0.32 -15.89
C VAL A 68 -9.13 -0.27 -17.18
N VAL A 69 -8.84 0.70 -18.02
CA VAL A 69 -9.49 0.88 -19.33
C VAL A 69 -8.45 0.77 -20.42
N HIS A 70 -8.55 -0.28 -21.23
CA HIS A 70 -7.75 -0.45 -22.44
C HIS A 70 -8.43 0.29 -23.58
N SER A 71 -7.79 1.34 -24.08
CA SER A 71 -8.32 2.15 -25.18
C SER A 71 -7.95 1.61 -26.55
N TYR A 72 -6.75 0.99 -26.63
CA TYR A 72 -6.23 0.42 -27.88
C TYR A 72 -5.43 -0.83 -27.57
N PRO A 73 -5.40 -1.83 -28.49
CA PRO A 73 -4.50 -2.95 -28.40
C PRO A 73 -3.05 -2.45 -28.54
N PHE A 74 -2.16 -2.99 -27.73
CA PHE A 74 -0.74 -2.67 -27.78
C PHE A 74 0.08 -3.92 -27.41
N ASN A 75 1.31 -3.99 -27.89
CA ASN A 75 2.24 -5.06 -27.56
C ASN A 75 3.55 -4.45 -27.09
N PRO A 76 3.90 -4.57 -25.80
CA PRO A 76 5.13 -4.05 -25.23
C PRO A 76 6.31 -5.02 -25.32
N GLU A 77 6.16 -6.22 -25.93
CA GLU A 77 7.22 -7.20 -26.04
C GLU A 77 8.41 -6.68 -26.84
N GLY A 78 9.60 -6.80 -26.27
CA GLY A 78 10.85 -6.30 -26.90
C GLY A 78 10.95 -4.78 -27.00
N LYS A 79 10.01 -4.03 -26.41
CA LYS A 79 9.94 -2.58 -26.46
C LYS A 79 10.56 -1.93 -25.22
N ALA A 80 11.04 -0.70 -25.41
CA ALA A 80 11.54 0.11 -24.30
C ALA A 80 10.40 0.77 -23.53
N VAL A 81 10.31 0.47 -22.23
CA VAL A 81 9.29 1.00 -21.33
C VAL A 81 9.92 2.04 -20.40
N LEU A 82 9.48 3.27 -20.50
CA LEU A 82 9.84 4.36 -19.61
C LEU A 82 8.83 4.42 -18.47
N VAL A 83 9.31 4.46 -17.24
CA VAL A 83 8.46 4.61 -16.04
C VAL A 83 8.79 5.95 -15.38
N GLN A 84 7.90 6.91 -15.49
CA GLN A 84 8.10 8.22 -14.90
C GLN A 84 7.80 8.18 -13.40
N HIS A 85 8.56 8.93 -12.58
CA HIS A 85 8.19 9.15 -11.18
C HIS A 85 6.77 9.68 -11.10
N PHE A 86 5.95 9.05 -10.27
CA PHE A 86 4.55 9.46 -10.07
C PHE A 86 4.49 10.80 -9.36
N ALA A 87 3.66 11.70 -9.88
CA ALA A 87 3.36 12.94 -9.19
C ALA A 87 2.61 12.68 -7.88
N ILE A 88 2.78 13.56 -6.91
CA ILE A 88 2.03 13.54 -5.66
C ILE A 88 1.02 14.67 -5.70
N HIS A 89 -0.27 14.35 -5.52
CA HIS A 89 -1.30 15.39 -5.48
C HIS A 89 -1.05 16.34 -4.29
N PRO A 90 -1.08 17.66 -4.49
CA PRO A 90 -0.68 18.62 -3.46
C PRO A 90 -1.55 18.60 -2.20
N GLU A 91 -2.80 18.17 -2.31
CA GLU A 91 -3.76 18.12 -1.21
C GLU A 91 -3.68 16.83 -0.36
N ILE A 92 -2.69 15.98 -0.59
CA ILE A 92 -2.54 14.76 0.19
C ILE A 92 -2.20 15.10 1.64
N SER A 93 -3.17 14.86 2.53
CA SER A 93 -2.99 14.90 3.98
C SER A 93 -2.89 13.48 4.52
N THR A 94 -1.73 13.10 5.04
CA THR A 94 -1.46 11.69 5.36
C THR A 94 -1.18 11.44 6.84
N GLY A 95 -0.98 12.46 7.64
CA GLY A 95 -0.37 12.28 8.97
C GLY A 95 1.06 11.71 8.95
N LEU A 96 1.61 11.42 7.76
CA LEU A 96 2.98 10.96 7.57
C LEU A 96 3.94 12.14 7.35
N ASN A 97 5.25 11.87 7.51
CA ASN A 97 6.26 12.88 7.23
C ASN A 97 6.23 13.30 5.75
N LYS A 98 6.18 14.60 5.48
CA LYS A 98 6.13 15.17 4.12
C LYS A 98 7.26 14.65 3.22
N ARG A 99 8.48 14.49 3.75
CA ARG A 99 9.61 13.94 2.99
C ARG A 99 9.38 12.48 2.58
N THR A 100 8.79 11.68 3.45
CA THR A 100 8.41 10.29 3.15
C THR A 100 7.39 10.24 2.02
N VAL A 101 6.36 11.08 2.08
CA VAL A 101 5.31 11.14 1.05
C VAL A 101 5.90 11.54 -0.30
N GLN A 102 6.82 12.51 -0.35
CA GLN A 102 7.46 12.95 -1.59
C GLN A 102 8.24 11.82 -2.30
N ARG A 103 8.77 10.85 -1.54
CA ARG A 103 9.50 9.71 -2.10
C ARG A 103 8.59 8.60 -2.63
N PHE A 104 7.31 8.62 -2.35
CA PHE A 104 6.39 7.57 -2.80
C PHE A 104 6.29 7.50 -4.33
N GLY A 105 6.37 8.65 -5.01
CA GLY A 105 6.37 8.68 -6.48
C GLY A 105 7.59 8.00 -7.12
N GLU A 106 8.75 8.11 -6.49
CA GLU A 106 9.96 7.40 -6.88
C GLU A 106 9.85 5.90 -6.57
N LEU A 107 9.39 5.56 -5.37
CA LEU A 107 9.27 4.17 -4.93
C LEU A 107 8.36 3.34 -5.84
N ILE A 108 7.18 3.87 -6.18
CA ILE A 108 6.26 3.16 -7.09
C ILE A 108 6.88 2.95 -8.47
N ALA A 109 7.60 3.94 -9.02
CA ALA A 109 8.27 3.81 -10.31
C ALA A 109 9.38 2.75 -10.30
N LEU A 110 10.17 2.71 -9.22
CA LEU A 110 11.23 1.70 -9.03
C LEU A 110 10.65 0.29 -8.88
N ASP A 111 9.52 0.14 -8.18
CA ASP A 111 8.88 -1.17 -8.00
C ASP A 111 8.21 -1.65 -9.29
N ILE A 112 7.62 -0.76 -10.10
CA ILE A 112 7.16 -1.09 -11.47
C ILE A 112 8.33 -1.58 -12.30
N GLN A 113 9.44 -0.83 -12.35
CA GLN A 113 10.62 -1.22 -13.12
C GLN A 113 11.17 -2.59 -12.68
N ARG A 114 11.25 -2.83 -11.36
CA ARG A 114 11.71 -4.11 -10.82
C ARG A 114 10.81 -5.26 -11.27
N SER A 115 9.49 -5.07 -11.21
CA SER A 115 8.52 -6.07 -11.64
C SER A 115 8.63 -6.37 -13.13
N LEU A 116 8.79 -5.34 -13.97
CA LEU A 116 9.01 -5.48 -15.40
C LEU A 116 10.33 -6.22 -15.72
N LYS A 117 11.42 -5.88 -15.06
CA LYS A 117 12.72 -6.58 -15.23
C LYS A 117 12.62 -8.06 -14.86
N ASN A 118 11.94 -8.37 -13.76
CA ASN A 118 11.71 -9.75 -13.33
C ASN A 118 10.87 -10.55 -14.34
N ALA A 119 9.98 -9.88 -15.10
CA ALA A 119 9.18 -10.46 -16.17
C ALA A 119 9.88 -10.49 -17.53
N GLY A 120 11.16 -10.08 -17.61
CA GLY A 120 11.99 -10.15 -18.83
C GLY A 120 11.98 -8.88 -19.67
N PHE A 121 11.43 -7.76 -19.22
CA PHE A 121 11.53 -6.46 -19.89
C PHE A 121 12.91 -5.84 -19.65
N GLN A 122 13.88 -6.17 -20.51
CA GLN A 122 15.27 -5.75 -20.37
C GLN A 122 15.44 -4.22 -20.50
N HIS A 123 14.61 -3.56 -21.34
CA HIS A 123 14.69 -2.14 -21.64
C HIS A 123 13.66 -1.31 -20.84
N SER A 124 13.62 -1.50 -19.52
CA SER A 124 12.79 -0.67 -18.64
C SER A 124 13.65 0.34 -17.87
N LEU A 125 13.32 1.64 -17.99
CA LEU A 125 14.05 2.74 -17.37
C LEU A 125 13.11 3.58 -16.50
N VAL A 126 13.60 4.03 -15.34
CA VAL A 126 12.91 5.03 -14.52
C VAL A 126 13.44 6.40 -14.90
N ILE A 127 12.52 7.35 -15.12
CA ILE A 127 12.82 8.72 -15.51
C ILE A 127 12.17 9.73 -14.57
N VAL A 128 12.79 10.90 -14.44
CA VAL A 128 12.24 12.03 -13.69
C VAL A 128 11.30 12.85 -14.60
N PRO A 129 10.23 13.48 -14.08
CA PRO A 129 9.39 14.37 -14.86
C PRO A 129 10.19 15.46 -15.57
N GLY A 130 10.01 15.58 -16.89
CA GLY A 130 10.75 16.53 -17.75
C GLY A 130 12.05 16.01 -18.31
N GLU A 131 12.54 14.85 -17.91
CA GLU A 131 13.69 14.19 -18.50
C GLU A 131 13.33 13.66 -19.90
N LYS A 132 14.22 13.90 -20.86
CA LYS A 132 14.10 13.36 -22.22
C LYS A 132 14.79 11.99 -22.25
N ALA A 133 14.02 10.95 -22.48
CA ALA A 133 14.52 9.60 -22.71
C ALA A 133 13.83 9.01 -23.94
N GLU A 134 14.55 8.16 -24.66
CA GLU A 134 14.01 7.44 -25.80
C GLU A 134 13.35 6.15 -25.30
N GLY A 135 12.14 5.87 -25.80
CA GLY A 135 11.39 4.68 -25.45
C GLY A 135 10.16 4.53 -26.34
N ASP A 136 9.54 3.37 -26.25
CA ASP A 136 8.34 3.05 -27.02
C ASP A 136 7.07 3.35 -26.21
N PHE A 137 7.08 3.03 -24.92
CA PHE A 137 5.97 3.25 -24.01
C PHE A 137 6.38 4.10 -22.81
N LEU A 138 5.46 4.94 -22.35
CA LEU A 138 5.63 5.74 -21.14
C LEU A 138 4.51 5.43 -20.16
N VAL A 139 4.90 4.96 -18.97
CA VAL A 139 4.02 4.86 -17.80
C VAL A 139 4.15 6.12 -16.98
N LYS A 140 3.07 6.85 -16.79
CA LYS A 140 3.03 8.02 -15.90
C LYS A 140 1.76 8.02 -15.04
N GLY A 141 1.82 8.67 -13.89
CA GLY A 141 0.68 8.70 -12.99
C GLY A 141 0.82 9.71 -11.87
N THR A 142 -0.21 9.75 -11.06
CA THR A 142 -0.32 10.61 -9.88
C THR A 142 -0.87 9.80 -8.71
N ILE A 143 -0.22 9.90 -7.57
CA ILE A 143 -0.77 9.41 -6.31
C ILE A 143 -1.76 10.48 -5.83
N THR A 144 -3.06 10.11 -5.84
CA THR A 144 -4.15 11.05 -5.56
C THR A 144 -4.65 10.98 -4.13
N ARG A 145 -4.35 9.89 -3.42
CA ARG A 145 -4.69 9.72 -2.01
C ARG A 145 -3.70 8.80 -1.33
N VAL A 146 -3.31 9.21 -0.13
CA VAL A 146 -2.58 8.36 0.82
C VAL A 146 -3.21 8.60 2.19
N GLN A 147 -3.75 7.57 2.79
CA GLN A 147 -4.30 7.58 4.13
C GLN A 147 -3.52 6.59 4.98
N GLY A 148 -2.85 7.07 6.02
CA GLY A 148 -2.01 6.25 6.89
C GLY A 148 -2.79 5.31 7.81
N GLY A 149 -4.07 5.58 8.02
CA GLY A 149 -4.91 4.82 8.97
C GLY A 149 -4.52 5.07 10.43
N ASP A 150 -5.10 4.29 11.34
CA ASP A 150 -4.75 4.24 12.75
C ASP A 150 -4.34 2.82 13.16
N ALA A 151 -3.10 2.66 13.60
CA ALA A 151 -2.54 1.37 13.98
C ALA A 151 -3.26 0.75 15.20
N ARG A 152 -3.83 1.60 16.11
CA ARG A 152 -4.59 1.13 17.27
C ARG A 152 -5.94 0.61 16.82
N GLU A 153 -6.65 1.36 15.97
CA GLU A 153 -7.95 0.95 15.44
C GLU A 153 -7.83 -0.34 14.61
N ARG A 154 -6.78 -0.47 13.77
CA ARG A 154 -6.53 -1.73 13.04
C ARG A 154 -6.40 -2.93 13.97
N ARG A 155 -5.68 -2.79 15.08
CA ARG A 155 -5.45 -3.89 16.03
C ARG A 155 -6.72 -4.37 16.72
N TRP A 156 -7.66 -3.45 17.01
CA TRP A 156 -8.88 -3.78 17.73
C TRP A 156 -10.06 -4.11 16.82
N PHE A 157 -10.09 -3.55 15.62
CA PHE A 157 -11.26 -3.60 14.73
C PHE A 157 -10.91 -4.09 13.32
N GLU A 158 -9.90 -4.96 13.19
CA GLU A 158 -9.43 -5.49 11.90
C GLU A 158 -10.56 -6.06 11.04
N SER A 159 -11.44 -6.88 11.66
CA SER A 159 -12.56 -7.51 10.96
C SER A 159 -13.60 -6.52 10.42
N LEU A 160 -13.60 -5.29 10.93
CA LEU A 160 -14.51 -4.22 10.48
C LEU A 160 -13.86 -3.23 9.53
N GLY A 161 -12.56 -3.38 9.22
CA GLY A 161 -11.81 -2.52 8.31
C GLY A 161 -11.50 -1.12 8.85
N PHE A 162 -11.71 -0.87 10.14
CA PHE A 162 -11.33 0.40 10.76
C PHE A 162 -9.81 0.56 10.83
N GLY A 163 -9.35 1.81 10.70
CA GLY A 163 -7.93 2.14 10.76
C GLY A 163 -7.12 1.63 9.59
N ALA A 164 -7.76 1.12 8.52
CA ALA A 164 -7.06 0.66 7.32
C ALA A 164 -6.26 1.78 6.64
N THR A 165 -5.11 1.42 6.08
CA THR A 165 -4.39 2.31 5.17
C THR A 165 -5.03 2.24 3.78
N GLU A 166 -5.07 3.37 3.07
CA GLU A 166 -5.54 3.42 1.68
C GLU A 166 -4.53 4.21 0.85
N VAL A 167 -4.20 3.66 -0.32
CA VAL A 167 -3.46 4.38 -1.36
C VAL A 167 -4.26 4.33 -2.64
N ARG A 168 -4.33 5.49 -3.32
CA ARG A 168 -4.94 5.60 -4.64
C ARG A 168 -3.96 6.23 -5.61
N ALA A 169 -3.82 5.60 -6.77
CA ALA A 169 -3.05 6.13 -7.88
C ALA A 169 -3.87 6.11 -9.17
N THR A 170 -3.72 7.15 -9.97
CA THR A 170 -4.30 7.25 -11.32
C THR A 170 -3.19 7.49 -12.31
N GLY A 171 -3.35 7.02 -13.53
CA GLY A 171 -2.34 7.23 -14.54
C GLY A 171 -2.71 6.62 -15.88
N GLU A 172 -1.72 6.58 -16.76
CA GLU A 172 -1.87 6.07 -18.12
C GLU A 172 -0.57 5.46 -18.64
N ILE A 173 -0.73 4.58 -19.61
CA ILE A 173 0.34 4.05 -20.43
C ILE A 173 0.17 4.68 -21.80
N ILE A 174 1.21 5.34 -22.29
CA ILE A 174 1.24 6.07 -23.56
C ILE A 174 2.13 5.34 -24.54
N ASP A 175 1.63 5.09 -25.73
CA ASP A 175 2.42 4.74 -26.90
C ASP A 175 3.07 6.03 -27.43
N LEU A 176 4.39 6.13 -27.29
CA LEU A 176 5.13 7.34 -27.65
C LEU A 176 5.20 7.53 -29.15
N ALA A 177 5.27 6.45 -29.94
CA ALA A 177 5.28 6.54 -31.40
C ALA A 177 3.95 7.05 -31.96
N ALA A 178 2.84 6.58 -31.39
CA ALA A 178 1.50 7.03 -31.76
C ALA A 178 1.03 8.29 -31.01
N SER A 179 1.80 8.74 -30.01
CA SER A 179 1.46 9.88 -29.13
C SER A 179 0.06 9.77 -28.53
N ARG A 180 -0.35 8.57 -28.14
CA ARG A 180 -1.70 8.31 -27.59
C ARG A 180 -1.67 7.44 -26.35
N SER A 181 -2.64 7.64 -25.47
CA SER A 181 -2.87 6.77 -24.32
C SER A 181 -3.48 5.44 -24.79
N VAL A 182 -2.84 4.33 -24.47
CA VAL A 182 -3.32 2.98 -24.78
C VAL A 182 -4.05 2.35 -23.59
N VAL A 183 -3.65 2.70 -22.36
CA VAL A 183 -4.31 2.28 -21.13
C VAL A 183 -4.45 3.46 -20.19
N ALA A 184 -5.61 3.62 -19.58
CA ALA A 184 -5.82 4.48 -18.41
C ALA A 184 -6.17 3.64 -17.20
N PHE A 185 -5.62 3.96 -16.04
CA PHE A 185 -5.88 3.23 -14.82
C PHE A 185 -6.20 4.14 -13.62
N SER A 186 -7.03 3.61 -12.73
CA SER A 186 -7.32 4.17 -11.41
C SER A 186 -7.30 3.02 -10.41
N LEU A 187 -6.24 2.90 -9.65
CA LEU A 187 -6.00 1.78 -8.74
C LEU A 187 -6.15 2.22 -7.30
N VAL A 188 -6.77 1.36 -6.50
CA VAL A 188 -6.99 1.58 -5.07
C VAL A 188 -6.56 0.34 -4.32
N LYS A 189 -5.64 0.51 -3.38
CA LYS A 189 -5.24 -0.54 -2.45
C LYS A 189 -5.55 -0.13 -1.02
N ARG A 190 -6.08 -1.09 -0.27
CA ARG A 190 -6.37 -0.96 1.14
C ARG A 190 -5.77 -2.14 1.88
N SER A 191 -5.15 -1.86 2.99
CA SER A 191 -4.61 -2.90 3.86
C SER A 191 -4.97 -2.62 5.32
N SER A 192 -5.32 -3.69 6.02
CA SER A 192 -5.57 -3.71 7.46
C SER A 192 -4.49 -4.47 8.21
N TYR A 193 -3.26 -4.53 7.67
CA TYR A 193 -2.15 -5.26 8.31
C TYR A 193 -1.90 -4.75 9.72
N THR A 194 -2.27 -5.55 10.71
CA THR A 194 -2.21 -5.18 12.14
C THR A 194 -0.79 -5.10 12.68
N TRP A 195 0.14 -5.83 12.05
CA TRP A 195 1.55 -5.87 12.48
C TRP A 195 2.41 -4.76 11.87
N LEU A 196 1.93 -4.08 10.82
CA LEU A 196 2.69 -3.01 10.17
C LEU A 196 2.38 -1.66 10.83
N ASP A 197 3.40 -0.82 10.95
CA ASP A 197 3.20 0.61 11.18
C ASP A 197 2.54 1.27 9.95
N ASN A 198 2.10 2.51 10.11
CA ASN A 198 1.36 3.20 9.05
C ASN A 198 2.21 3.41 7.78
N GLU A 199 3.51 3.70 7.92
CA GLU A 199 4.38 3.92 6.77
C GLU A 199 4.64 2.61 6.02
N SER A 200 4.92 1.52 6.73
CA SER A 200 5.14 0.20 6.14
C SER A 200 3.88 -0.33 5.44
N ALA A 201 2.70 -0.12 6.01
CA ALA A 201 1.43 -0.50 5.40
C ALA A 201 1.14 0.31 4.12
N VAL A 202 1.44 1.62 4.10
CA VAL A 202 1.34 2.44 2.89
C VAL A 202 2.33 1.99 1.82
N ARG A 203 3.57 1.65 2.19
CA ARG A 203 4.58 1.14 1.25
C ARG A 203 4.16 -0.17 0.60
N GLU A 204 3.54 -1.08 1.37
CA GLU A 204 3.02 -2.33 0.80
C GLU A 204 1.88 -2.08 -0.18
N ASN A 205 0.94 -1.18 0.13
CA ASN A 205 -0.10 -0.77 -0.80
C ASN A 205 0.47 -0.17 -2.10
N LEU A 206 1.54 0.64 -2.02
CA LEU A 206 2.24 1.19 -3.18
C LEU A 206 2.88 0.09 -4.03
N ARG A 207 3.50 -0.90 -3.37
CA ARG A 207 4.10 -2.05 -4.04
C ARG A 207 3.04 -2.89 -4.76
N GLU A 208 1.89 -3.14 -4.14
CA GLU A 208 0.78 -3.85 -4.79
C GLU A 208 0.25 -3.08 -6.01
N ILE A 209 0.11 -1.75 -5.93
CA ILE A 209 -0.25 -0.91 -7.08
C ILE A 209 0.80 -1.03 -8.20
N ALA A 210 2.09 -0.96 -7.84
CA ALA A 210 3.18 -1.10 -8.80
C ALA A 210 3.16 -2.46 -9.52
N GLN A 211 2.89 -3.53 -8.80
CA GLN A 211 2.74 -4.88 -9.37
C GLN A 211 1.54 -4.97 -10.32
N GLU A 212 0.41 -4.36 -9.96
CA GLU A 212 -0.79 -4.34 -10.82
C GLU A 212 -0.55 -3.54 -12.10
N ILE A 213 0.15 -2.40 -12.04
CA ILE A 213 0.54 -1.64 -13.23
C ILE A 213 1.51 -2.45 -14.11
N ALA A 214 2.49 -3.12 -13.51
CA ALA A 214 3.40 -3.97 -14.25
C ALA A 214 2.67 -5.15 -14.91
N ALA A 215 1.67 -5.76 -14.22
CA ALA A 215 0.86 -6.84 -14.76
C ALA A 215 0.11 -6.43 -16.03
N ILE A 216 -0.43 -5.21 -16.10
CA ILE A 216 -1.08 -4.68 -17.30
C ILE A 216 -0.15 -4.73 -18.54
N LEU A 217 1.14 -4.41 -18.35
CA LEU A 217 2.13 -4.48 -19.42
C LEU A 217 2.55 -5.93 -19.73
N ILE A 218 2.64 -6.78 -18.71
CA ILE A 218 3.06 -8.18 -18.86
C ILE A 218 1.97 -8.99 -19.56
N GLU A 219 0.70 -8.77 -19.23
CA GLU A 219 -0.46 -9.46 -19.82
C GLU A 219 -0.78 -9.01 -21.26
N ALA A 220 -0.30 -7.82 -21.66
CA ALA A 220 -0.43 -7.32 -23.02
C ALA A 220 0.64 -7.89 -23.98
N LYS A 221 1.53 -8.77 -23.48
CA LYS A 221 2.63 -9.40 -24.21
C LYS A 221 2.17 -10.52 -25.18
#